data_a524c91407e550a60c2410eaf4bfbc2b
#
_entry.id   a524c91407e550a60c2410eaf4bfbc2b
#
_cell.length_a   1.000
_cell.length_b   1.000
_cell.length_c   1.000
_cell.angle_alpha   90.00
_cell.angle_beta   90.00
_cell.angle_gamma   90.00
#
_symmetry.space_group_name_H-M   'P 1'
#
loop_
_entity.id
_entity.type
_entity.pdbx_description
1 polymer ?
#
loop_
_entity_poly.entity_id
_entity_poly.type
_entity_poly.pdbx_seq_one_letter_code
_entity_poly.pdbx_strand_id
1 'polypeptide(L)'
;MTAGLSRPLICLVTDRRRVVPAGTDSLMRLVRHAALAGVDLVHVRESNLDDRGLAALVEAAVDAVAGTQARVIVNDRVDVAIVTRAHGVHLRADSVNAGRVRQIAPEGFLIGRSVHTRTEAITAARSGVDYLVAGTVYPTRSKPKGAILLGVGGLTDLVRAVDVPVLAIGGVAADKAGDIAASGAAGVAAIGLFADVPTDVNQEHCGRALRGLVARLRAPFQQEPRRG
;
A
#
# COMPACT_ATOMS: atom_id res chain seq x y z
N MET A 1 -15.38 2.81 14.48
CA MET A 1 -14.81 1.43 14.49
C MET A 1 -13.97 1.32 13.24
N THR A 2 -12.65 1.12 13.35
CA THR A 2 -11.75 0.93 12.21
C THR A 2 -12.19 -0.31 11.44
N ALA A 3 -12.54 -0.16 10.17
CA ALA A 3 -12.89 -1.27 9.29
C ALA A 3 -11.75 -2.31 9.34
N GLY A 4 -12.03 -3.48 9.91
CA GLY A 4 -11.07 -4.52 10.33
C GLY A 4 -9.94 -4.80 9.32
N LEU A 5 -8.87 -4.04 9.43
CA LEU A 5 -7.60 -4.34 8.76
C LEU A 5 -6.82 -5.30 9.69
N SER A 6 -6.78 -6.58 9.32
CA SER A 6 -5.98 -7.58 10.05
C SER A 6 -4.50 -7.40 9.76
N ARG A 7 -3.66 -7.43 10.80
CA ARG A 7 -2.19 -7.34 10.65
C ARG A 7 -1.59 -8.75 10.45
N PRO A 8 -0.49 -8.86 9.71
CA PRO A 8 0.25 -7.82 8.99
C PRO A 8 -0.40 -7.44 7.65
N LEU A 9 -0.25 -6.17 7.26
CA LEU A 9 -0.75 -5.62 6.01
C LEU A 9 0.32 -5.62 4.92
N ILE A 10 0.02 -6.22 3.79
CA ILE A 10 0.86 -6.17 2.59
C ILE A 10 0.13 -5.34 1.53
N CYS A 11 0.75 -4.24 1.12
CA CYS A 11 0.20 -3.31 0.14
C CYS A 11 1.03 -3.31 -1.15
N LEU A 12 0.42 -3.73 -2.25
CA LEU A 12 0.94 -3.51 -3.60
C LEU A 12 0.59 -2.08 -4.03
N VAL A 13 1.60 -1.27 -4.36
CA VAL A 13 1.42 0.05 -4.99
C VAL A 13 1.71 -0.08 -6.47
N THR A 14 0.78 0.35 -7.33
CA THR A 14 0.90 0.17 -8.77
C THR A 14 1.85 1.17 -9.42
N ASP A 15 2.50 0.76 -10.50
CA ASP A 15 3.15 1.58 -11.53
C ASP A 15 3.15 0.76 -12.83
N ARG A 16 2.16 1.01 -13.72
CA ARG A 16 1.98 0.24 -14.96
C ARG A 16 3.14 0.36 -15.95
N ARG A 17 4.03 1.34 -15.77
CA ARG A 17 5.23 1.51 -16.59
C ARG A 17 6.38 0.62 -16.14
N ARG A 18 6.31 0.08 -14.93
CA ARG A 18 7.35 -0.79 -14.34
C ARG A 18 7.04 -2.27 -14.45
N VAL A 19 5.79 -2.66 -14.68
CA VAL A 19 5.46 -4.07 -14.91
C VAL A 19 6.05 -4.56 -16.24
N VAL A 20 6.35 -5.84 -16.35
CA VAL A 20 6.96 -6.42 -17.55
C VAL A 20 6.03 -7.48 -18.13
N PRO A 21 5.62 -7.32 -19.41
CA PRO A 21 5.73 -6.12 -20.24
C PRO A 21 4.92 -4.94 -19.68
N ALA A 22 5.35 -3.71 -19.99
CA ALA A 22 4.66 -2.53 -19.49
C ALA A 22 3.24 -2.42 -20.09
N GLY A 23 2.26 -1.99 -19.27
CA GLY A 23 0.90 -1.77 -19.73
C GLY A 23 -0.18 -2.19 -18.74
N THR A 24 -1.42 -1.87 -19.09
CA THR A 24 -2.61 -2.11 -18.27
C THR A 24 -2.88 -3.61 -18.07
N ASP A 25 -2.82 -4.41 -19.14
CA ASP A 25 -3.13 -5.84 -19.07
C ASP A 25 -2.15 -6.60 -18.16
N SER A 26 -0.87 -6.27 -18.26
CA SER A 26 0.16 -6.86 -17.38
C SER A 26 -0.03 -6.43 -15.94
N LEU A 27 -0.40 -5.16 -15.71
CA LEU A 27 -0.72 -4.68 -14.37
C LEU A 27 -1.94 -5.41 -13.80
N MET A 28 -3.00 -5.62 -14.58
CA MET A 28 -4.19 -6.33 -14.09
C MET A 28 -3.90 -7.81 -13.80
N ARG A 29 -3.06 -8.46 -14.60
CA ARG A 29 -2.54 -9.81 -14.27
C ARG A 29 -1.78 -9.81 -12.95
N LEU A 30 -0.87 -8.86 -12.77
CA LEU A 30 -0.13 -8.70 -11.51
C LEU A 30 -1.08 -8.52 -10.32
N VAL A 31 -2.04 -7.60 -10.42
CA VAL A 31 -3.04 -7.31 -9.37
C VAL A 31 -3.83 -8.57 -9.02
N ARG A 32 -4.32 -9.29 -10.02
CA ARG A 32 -5.07 -10.55 -9.82
C ARG A 32 -4.24 -11.60 -9.08
N HIS A 33 -3.01 -11.85 -9.54
CA HIS A 33 -2.12 -12.83 -8.91
C HIS A 33 -1.65 -12.40 -7.52
N ALA A 34 -1.41 -11.11 -7.29
CA ALA A 34 -1.05 -10.59 -5.98
C ALA A 34 -2.21 -10.72 -4.97
N ALA A 35 -3.44 -10.43 -5.39
CA ALA A 35 -4.64 -10.61 -4.58
C ALA A 35 -4.84 -12.09 -4.20
N LEU A 36 -4.70 -13.02 -5.15
CA LEU A 36 -4.73 -14.47 -4.91
C LEU A 36 -3.57 -14.97 -4.04
N ALA A 37 -2.44 -14.26 -4.05
CA ALA A 37 -1.29 -14.55 -3.18
C ALA A 37 -1.47 -14.03 -1.75
N GLY A 38 -2.54 -13.26 -1.48
CA GLY A 38 -2.88 -12.76 -0.15
C GLY A 38 -2.37 -11.33 0.13
N VAL A 39 -2.17 -10.49 -0.89
CA VAL A 39 -2.01 -9.05 -0.70
C VAL A 39 -3.30 -8.47 -0.12
N ASP A 40 -3.19 -7.57 0.85
CA ASP A 40 -4.34 -6.98 1.56
C ASP A 40 -4.85 -5.71 0.89
N LEU A 41 -3.93 -4.88 0.38
CA LEU A 41 -4.25 -3.62 -0.27
C LEU A 41 -3.61 -3.53 -1.66
N VAL A 42 -4.37 -3.09 -2.63
CA VAL A 42 -3.89 -2.68 -3.96
C VAL A 42 -4.08 -1.19 -4.09
N HIS A 43 -3.00 -0.43 -3.96
CA HIS A 43 -3.00 1.02 -4.05
C HIS A 43 -2.75 1.45 -5.50
N VAL A 44 -3.82 1.82 -6.22
CA VAL A 44 -3.76 2.32 -7.60
C VAL A 44 -3.19 3.73 -7.61
N ARG A 45 -1.93 3.87 -8.09
CA ARG A 45 -1.17 5.11 -8.12
C ARG A 45 -0.61 5.35 -9.52
N GLU A 46 -1.46 5.89 -10.41
CA GLU A 46 -1.17 6.12 -11.83
C GLU A 46 -1.40 7.60 -12.19
N SER A 47 -0.44 8.45 -11.85
CA SER A 47 -0.55 9.91 -11.95
C SER A 47 -0.55 10.46 -13.39
N ASN A 48 -0.34 9.62 -14.39
CA ASN A 48 -0.23 10.00 -15.80
C ASN A 48 -1.44 9.54 -16.65
N LEU A 49 -2.52 9.15 -16.01
CA LEU A 49 -3.80 8.89 -16.65
C LEU A 49 -4.71 10.11 -16.50
N ASP A 50 -5.54 10.35 -17.52
CA ASP A 50 -6.69 11.23 -17.39
C ASP A 50 -7.79 10.59 -16.52
N ASP A 51 -8.82 11.35 -16.23
CA ASP A 51 -9.89 10.91 -15.32
C ASP A 51 -10.61 9.66 -15.81
N ARG A 52 -10.89 9.59 -17.12
CA ARG A 52 -11.55 8.42 -17.72
C ARG A 52 -10.66 7.19 -17.68
N GLY A 53 -9.40 7.33 -18.04
CA GLY A 53 -8.43 6.23 -18.00
C GLY A 53 -8.16 5.74 -16.59
N LEU A 54 -8.12 6.66 -15.61
CA LEU A 54 -7.98 6.28 -14.21
C LEU A 54 -9.20 5.52 -13.70
N ALA A 55 -10.42 5.99 -14.01
CA ALA A 55 -11.65 5.32 -13.62
C ALA A 55 -11.72 3.90 -14.20
N ALA A 56 -11.48 3.75 -15.49
CA ALA A 56 -11.47 2.43 -16.16
C ALA A 56 -10.42 1.48 -15.55
N LEU A 57 -9.23 2.00 -15.21
CA LEU A 57 -8.20 1.20 -14.55
C LEU A 57 -8.59 0.76 -13.14
N VAL A 58 -9.24 1.64 -12.38
CA VAL A 58 -9.72 1.32 -11.02
C VAL A 58 -10.83 0.28 -11.07
N GLU A 59 -11.79 0.40 -11.98
CA GLU A 59 -12.84 -0.61 -12.20
C GLU A 59 -12.24 -1.98 -12.53
N ALA A 60 -11.29 -2.02 -13.47
CA ALA A 60 -10.58 -3.26 -13.80
C ALA A 60 -9.81 -3.84 -12.60
N ALA A 61 -9.24 -3.00 -11.73
CA ALA A 61 -8.57 -3.45 -10.52
C ALA A 61 -9.57 -4.00 -9.48
N VAL A 62 -10.74 -3.38 -9.33
CA VAL A 62 -11.83 -3.87 -8.46
C VAL A 62 -12.30 -5.25 -8.93
N ASP A 63 -12.50 -5.43 -10.23
CA ASP A 63 -12.85 -6.73 -10.82
C ASP A 63 -11.74 -7.76 -10.62
N ALA A 64 -10.48 -7.35 -10.80
CA ALA A 64 -9.34 -8.25 -10.65
C ALA A 64 -9.19 -8.79 -9.23
N VAL A 65 -9.58 -8.07 -8.19
CA VAL A 65 -9.52 -8.55 -6.80
C VAL A 65 -10.78 -9.26 -6.33
N ALA A 66 -11.84 -9.31 -7.15
CA ALA A 66 -13.11 -9.93 -6.79
C ALA A 66 -12.93 -11.39 -6.33
N GLY A 67 -13.61 -11.76 -5.23
CA GLY A 67 -13.51 -13.09 -4.62
C GLY A 67 -12.22 -13.31 -3.80
N THR A 68 -11.45 -12.26 -3.51
CA THR A 68 -10.29 -12.28 -2.59
C THR A 68 -10.54 -11.37 -1.38
N GLN A 69 -9.57 -11.31 -0.46
CA GLN A 69 -9.60 -10.37 0.68
C GLN A 69 -8.97 -9.01 0.33
N ALA A 70 -8.36 -8.86 -0.83
CA ALA A 70 -7.68 -7.64 -1.25
C ALA A 70 -8.66 -6.49 -1.45
N ARG A 71 -8.27 -5.30 -1.04
CA ARG A 71 -9.06 -4.06 -1.18
C ARG A 71 -8.33 -3.08 -2.10
N VAL A 72 -9.06 -2.51 -3.06
CA VAL A 72 -8.52 -1.50 -3.99
C VAL A 72 -8.63 -0.11 -3.37
N ILE A 73 -7.51 0.59 -3.31
CA ILE A 73 -7.38 1.94 -2.75
C ILE A 73 -6.90 2.88 -3.86
N VAL A 74 -7.58 3.99 -4.08
CA VAL A 74 -7.23 4.95 -5.14
C VAL A 74 -6.37 6.07 -4.56
N ASN A 75 -5.29 6.44 -5.26
CA ASN A 75 -4.44 7.55 -4.83
C ASN A 75 -5.13 8.90 -5.04
N ASP A 76 -5.37 9.63 -3.97
CA ASP A 76 -5.78 11.05 -3.90
C ASP A 76 -7.13 11.42 -4.54
N ARG A 77 -7.66 10.63 -5.44
CA ARG A 77 -8.90 10.88 -6.18
C ARG A 77 -10.10 10.23 -5.48
N VAL A 78 -10.64 10.93 -4.47
CA VAL A 78 -11.81 10.51 -3.70
C VAL A 78 -13.04 10.32 -4.60
N ASP A 79 -13.25 11.22 -5.54
CA ASP A 79 -14.30 11.18 -6.55
C ASP A 79 -14.26 9.91 -7.38
N VAL A 80 -13.08 9.58 -7.95
CA VAL A 80 -12.88 8.34 -8.70
C VAL A 80 -13.12 7.13 -7.82
N ALA A 81 -12.58 7.11 -6.59
CA ALA A 81 -12.75 5.98 -5.68
C ALA A 81 -14.22 5.69 -5.38
N ILE A 82 -15.04 6.73 -5.20
CA ILE A 82 -16.48 6.59 -4.90
C ILE A 82 -17.25 6.09 -6.14
N VAL A 83 -17.05 6.71 -7.31
CA VAL A 83 -17.84 6.34 -8.50
C VAL A 83 -17.50 4.96 -9.04
N THR A 84 -16.25 4.51 -8.90
CA THR A 84 -15.80 3.16 -9.31
C THR A 84 -16.04 2.09 -8.24
N ARG A 85 -16.64 2.47 -7.11
CA ARG A 85 -16.84 1.58 -5.95
C ARG A 85 -15.55 0.91 -5.45
N ALA A 86 -14.42 1.61 -5.56
CA ALA A 86 -13.19 1.20 -4.90
C ALA A 86 -13.38 1.15 -3.38
N HIS A 87 -12.56 0.38 -2.70
CA HIS A 87 -12.71 0.14 -1.26
C HIS A 87 -12.18 1.28 -0.39
N GLY A 88 -11.53 2.29 -1.00
CA GLY A 88 -11.00 3.42 -0.25
C GLY A 88 -10.13 4.36 -1.07
N VAL A 89 -9.59 5.36 -0.37
CA VAL A 89 -8.66 6.36 -0.92
C VAL A 89 -7.39 6.44 -0.08
N HIS A 90 -6.27 6.72 -0.72
CA HIS A 90 -5.02 7.04 -0.06
C HIS A 90 -4.63 8.49 -0.32
N LEU A 91 -4.73 9.32 0.70
CA LEU A 91 -4.45 10.75 0.65
C LEU A 91 -2.93 10.99 0.71
N ARG A 92 -2.42 11.95 -0.07
CA ARG A 92 -1.07 12.44 0.05
C ARG A 92 -0.93 13.30 1.32
N ALA A 93 0.29 13.64 1.70
CA ALA A 93 0.55 14.49 2.86
C ALA A 93 -0.14 15.86 2.76
N ASP A 94 -0.21 16.43 1.54
CA ASP A 94 -0.76 17.74 1.21
C ASP A 94 -2.23 17.72 0.73
N SER A 95 -2.90 16.56 0.78
CA SER A 95 -4.29 16.41 0.33
C SER A 95 -5.31 16.94 1.34
N VAL A 96 -6.57 16.95 0.93
CA VAL A 96 -7.71 17.32 1.76
C VAL A 96 -7.74 16.57 3.11
N ASN A 97 -8.33 17.17 4.12
CA ASN A 97 -8.45 16.55 5.45
C ASN A 97 -9.30 15.27 5.40
N ALA A 98 -8.85 14.21 6.05
CA ALA A 98 -9.54 12.91 6.05
C ALA A 98 -10.96 12.99 6.66
N GLY A 99 -11.18 13.83 7.66
CA GLY A 99 -12.51 14.05 8.24
C GLY A 99 -13.54 14.60 7.24
N ARG A 100 -13.09 15.41 6.27
CA ARG A 100 -13.99 15.86 5.18
C ARG A 100 -14.30 14.74 4.19
N VAL A 101 -13.32 13.89 3.90
CA VAL A 101 -13.55 12.70 3.07
C VAL A 101 -14.53 11.75 3.75
N ARG A 102 -14.41 11.57 5.07
CA ARG A 102 -15.30 10.70 5.86
C ARG A 102 -16.77 11.13 5.79
N GLN A 103 -17.05 12.42 5.64
CA GLN A 103 -18.43 12.96 5.53
C GLN A 103 -19.15 12.52 4.24
N ILE A 104 -18.42 12.23 3.18
CA ILE A 104 -18.98 11.84 1.87
C ILE A 104 -18.68 10.37 1.50
N ALA A 105 -17.81 9.72 2.25
CA ALA A 105 -17.41 8.35 2.00
C ALA A 105 -18.51 7.36 2.42
N PRO A 106 -18.72 6.28 1.64
CA PRO A 106 -19.65 5.22 2.03
C PRO A 106 -19.16 4.49 3.29
N GLU A 107 -20.07 3.76 3.93
CA GLU A 107 -19.72 2.94 5.09
C GLU A 107 -18.66 1.91 4.74
N GLY A 108 -17.69 1.68 5.63
CA GLY A 108 -16.58 0.75 5.42
C GLY A 108 -15.48 1.24 4.48
N PHE A 109 -15.60 2.48 3.95
CA PHE A 109 -14.60 3.06 3.06
C PHE A 109 -13.29 3.36 3.80
N LEU A 110 -12.18 2.85 3.29
CA LEU A 110 -10.87 3.05 3.87
C LEU A 110 -10.26 4.38 3.49
N ILE A 111 -9.69 5.08 4.46
CA ILE A 111 -8.92 6.31 4.25
C ILE A 111 -7.51 6.11 4.77
N GLY A 112 -6.55 6.02 3.87
CA GLY A 112 -5.11 6.03 4.20
C GLY A 112 -4.50 7.41 4.01
N ARG A 113 -3.32 7.65 4.61
CA ARG A 113 -2.55 8.88 4.36
C ARG A 113 -1.05 8.64 4.39
N SER A 114 -0.35 9.30 3.46
CA SER A 114 1.12 9.36 3.46
C SER A 114 1.62 10.33 4.52
N VAL A 115 2.67 9.94 5.25
CA VAL A 115 3.34 10.76 6.27
C VAL A 115 4.86 10.59 6.19
N HIS A 116 5.60 11.65 6.52
CA HIS A 116 7.05 11.70 6.45
C HIS A 116 7.71 12.05 7.78
N THR A 117 6.93 12.58 8.73
CA THR A 117 7.39 12.99 10.05
C THR A 117 6.43 12.52 11.15
N ARG A 118 6.94 12.46 12.38
CA ARG A 118 6.13 12.13 13.56
C ARG A 118 4.96 13.10 13.75
N THR A 119 5.18 14.39 13.51
CA THR A 119 4.14 15.43 13.64
C THR A 119 3.02 15.24 12.61
N GLU A 120 3.38 14.95 11.35
CA GLU A 120 2.39 14.61 10.31
C GLU A 120 1.57 13.38 10.70
N ALA A 121 2.21 12.34 11.25
CA ALA A 121 1.54 11.12 11.66
C ALA A 121 0.49 11.38 12.77
N ILE A 122 0.87 12.14 13.81
CA ILE A 122 -0.05 12.50 14.89
C ILE A 122 -1.25 13.31 14.35
N THR A 123 -0.98 14.29 13.48
CA THR A 123 -2.04 15.12 12.88
C THR A 123 -2.95 14.28 12.00
N ALA A 124 -2.40 13.40 11.18
CA ALA A 124 -3.16 12.51 10.30
C ALA A 124 -4.02 11.51 11.11
N ALA A 125 -3.46 10.88 12.13
CA ALA A 125 -4.19 9.93 12.98
C ALA A 125 -5.42 10.59 13.64
N ARG A 126 -5.27 11.83 14.11
CA ARG A 126 -6.37 12.61 14.70
C ARG A 126 -7.45 13.04 13.70
N SER A 127 -7.15 13.01 12.40
CA SER A 127 -8.10 13.40 11.34
C SER A 127 -9.04 12.27 10.90
N GLY A 128 -8.95 11.07 11.50
CA GLY A 128 -9.86 9.95 11.24
C GLY A 128 -9.46 9.07 10.06
N VAL A 129 -8.15 8.90 9.83
CA VAL A 129 -7.63 7.91 8.88
C VAL A 129 -7.68 6.49 9.48
N ASP A 130 -7.78 5.48 8.62
CA ASP A 130 -7.77 4.07 9.03
C ASP A 130 -6.36 3.48 9.08
N TYR A 131 -5.42 4.04 8.33
CA TYR A 131 -4.01 3.63 8.32
C TYR A 131 -3.10 4.75 7.79
N LEU A 132 -1.82 4.64 8.08
CA LEU A 132 -0.77 5.52 7.57
C LEU A 132 0.22 4.74 6.70
N VAL A 133 0.82 5.44 5.73
CA VAL A 133 1.98 4.94 4.99
C VAL A 133 3.15 5.88 5.25
N ALA A 134 4.16 5.39 5.96
CA ALA A 134 5.31 6.15 6.41
C ALA A 134 6.53 5.89 5.52
N GLY A 135 7.16 6.92 5.04
CA GLY A 135 8.37 6.78 4.22
C GLY A 135 8.95 8.12 3.76
N THR A 136 10.06 8.05 3.11
CA THR A 136 10.80 6.91 2.55
C THR A 136 11.70 6.28 3.62
N VAL A 137 11.57 4.97 3.89
CA VAL A 137 12.35 4.31 4.96
C VAL A 137 13.77 4.01 4.50
N TYR A 138 13.96 3.43 3.31
CA TYR A 138 15.26 3.07 2.75
C TYR A 138 15.51 3.77 1.41
N PRO A 139 16.77 3.86 0.95
CA PRO A 139 17.08 4.40 -0.38
C PRO A 139 16.29 3.71 -1.48
N THR A 140 15.78 4.48 -2.44
CA THR A 140 14.97 3.97 -3.54
C THR A 140 15.23 4.74 -4.83
N ARG A 141 15.07 4.07 -5.98
CA ARG A 141 15.22 4.69 -7.32
C ARG A 141 14.16 5.77 -7.60
N SER A 142 13.03 5.78 -6.87
CA SER A 142 11.95 6.75 -7.06
C SER A 142 12.18 8.08 -6.35
N LYS A 143 13.27 8.25 -5.63
CA LYS A 143 13.65 9.50 -4.94
C LYS A 143 15.05 9.96 -5.39
N PRO A 144 15.30 11.28 -5.47
CA PRO A 144 16.62 11.78 -5.83
C PRO A 144 17.69 11.34 -4.83
N LYS A 145 18.95 11.25 -5.29
CA LYS A 145 20.09 11.03 -4.39
C LYS A 145 20.16 12.17 -3.36
N GLY A 146 20.33 11.82 -2.09
CA GLY A 146 20.36 12.81 -1.00
C GLY A 146 19.00 13.14 -0.39
N ALA A 147 17.91 12.51 -0.81
CA ALA A 147 16.62 12.65 -0.16
C ALA A 147 16.72 12.23 1.32
N ILE A 148 16.08 12.99 2.20
CA ILE A 148 16.00 12.66 3.63
C ILE A 148 15.21 11.36 3.78
N LEU A 149 15.83 10.37 4.42
CA LEU A 149 15.22 9.09 4.73
C LEU A 149 14.70 9.08 6.15
N LEU A 150 13.55 8.48 6.35
CA LEU A 150 12.99 8.24 7.68
C LEU A 150 13.85 7.24 8.47
N GLY A 151 14.39 6.23 7.81
CA GLY A 151 15.10 5.13 8.44
C GLY A 151 14.21 4.28 9.35
N VAL A 152 14.78 3.22 9.90
CA VAL A 152 14.05 2.34 10.85
C VAL A 152 13.80 3.06 12.18
N GLY A 153 14.76 3.86 12.67
CA GLY A 153 14.61 4.65 13.89
C GLY A 153 13.46 5.64 13.80
N GLY A 154 13.40 6.45 12.73
CA GLY A 154 12.30 7.38 12.51
C GLY A 154 10.96 6.69 12.31
N LEU A 155 10.93 5.50 11.67
CA LEU A 155 9.73 4.68 11.55
C LEU A 155 9.25 4.22 12.94
N THR A 156 10.15 3.77 13.82
CA THR A 156 9.84 3.36 15.19
C THR A 156 9.24 4.52 16.00
N ASP A 157 9.83 5.70 15.91
CA ASP A 157 9.36 6.91 16.62
C ASP A 157 7.96 7.34 16.15
N LEU A 158 7.71 7.18 14.83
CA LEU A 158 6.42 7.49 14.23
C LEU A 158 5.36 6.47 14.67
N VAL A 159 5.66 5.18 14.61
CA VAL A 159 4.76 4.10 15.03
C VAL A 159 4.34 4.25 16.48
N ARG A 160 5.29 4.55 17.38
CA ARG A 160 5.01 4.75 18.81
C ARG A 160 4.14 5.98 19.13
N ALA A 161 4.00 6.89 18.17
CA ALA A 161 3.27 8.14 18.37
C ALA A 161 1.79 8.07 17.99
N VAL A 162 1.33 6.96 17.40
CA VAL A 162 -0.03 6.82 16.86
C VAL A 162 -0.62 5.43 17.14
N ASP A 163 -1.94 5.36 17.25
CA ASP A 163 -2.66 4.09 17.49
C ASP A 163 -3.15 3.43 16.20
N VAL A 164 -3.11 4.16 15.06
CA VAL A 164 -3.53 3.63 13.77
C VAL A 164 -2.42 2.78 13.13
N PRO A 165 -2.74 1.74 12.34
CA PRO A 165 -1.76 0.93 11.63
C PRO A 165 -0.84 1.78 10.75
N VAL A 166 0.47 1.55 10.81
CA VAL A 166 1.48 2.21 9.98
C VAL A 166 2.15 1.19 9.07
N LEU A 167 2.12 1.43 7.77
CA LEU A 167 2.87 0.65 6.77
C LEU A 167 4.13 1.39 6.37
N ALA A 168 5.25 0.66 6.28
CA ALA A 168 6.51 1.21 5.80
C ALA A 168 6.57 1.21 4.27
N ILE A 169 7.04 2.32 3.66
CA ILE A 169 7.25 2.42 2.21
C ILE A 169 8.61 3.03 1.86
N GLY A 170 9.11 2.70 0.68
CA GLY A 170 10.34 3.24 0.10
C GLY A 170 11.56 2.36 0.37
N GLY A 171 12.11 1.79 -0.71
CA GLY A 171 13.27 0.90 -0.67
C GLY A 171 13.06 -0.41 0.10
N VAL A 172 11.80 -0.79 0.34
CA VAL A 172 11.46 -2.05 1.00
C VAL A 172 11.91 -3.22 0.14
N ALA A 173 12.64 -4.15 0.74
CA ALA A 173 13.05 -5.43 0.19
C ALA A 173 12.66 -6.56 1.15
N ALA A 174 12.57 -7.79 0.68
CA ALA A 174 12.06 -8.90 1.51
C ALA A 174 12.98 -9.21 2.72
N ASP A 175 14.29 -8.99 2.59
CA ASP A 175 15.27 -9.12 3.67
C ASP A 175 15.17 -8.01 4.73
N LYS A 176 14.49 -6.91 4.43
CA LYS A 176 14.23 -5.78 5.36
C LYS A 176 12.93 -5.91 6.15
N ALA A 177 12.11 -6.91 5.83
CA ALA A 177 10.82 -7.10 6.50
C ALA A 177 10.97 -7.34 8.02
N GLY A 178 12.08 -7.96 8.46
CA GLY A 178 12.41 -8.16 9.88
C GLY A 178 12.63 -6.85 10.63
N ASP A 179 13.44 -5.95 10.09
CA ASP A 179 13.71 -4.63 10.68
C ASP A 179 12.43 -3.78 10.76
N ILE A 180 11.60 -3.85 9.71
CA ILE A 180 10.31 -3.16 9.66
C ILE A 180 9.35 -3.73 10.71
N ALA A 181 9.26 -5.03 10.85
CA ALA A 181 8.41 -5.65 11.88
C ALA A 181 8.89 -5.28 13.29
N ALA A 182 10.22 -5.28 13.54
CA ALA A 182 10.81 -4.90 14.81
C ALA A 182 10.55 -3.42 15.18
N SER A 183 10.32 -2.53 14.21
CA SER A 183 9.92 -1.13 14.47
C SER A 183 8.51 -1.00 15.04
N GLY A 184 7.70 -2.07 15.05
CA GLY A 184 6.28 -2.07 15.42
C GLY A 184 5.34 -1.66 14.27
N ALA A 185 5.84 -1.47 13.05
CA ALA A 185 5.00 -1.21 11.90
C ALA A 185 3.98 -2.34 11.68
N ALA A 186 2.83 -2.00 11.12
CA ALA A 186 1.74 -2.95 10.87
C ALA A 186 1.90 -3.73 9.56
N GLY A 187 2.90 -3.38 8.74
CA GLY A 187 3.13 -4.03 7.47
C GLY A 187 3.97 -3.20 6.51
N VAL A 188 3.92 -3.54 5.24
CA VAL A 188 4.73 -2.92 4.18
C VAL A 188 3.90 -2.52 2.98
N ALA A 189 4.32 -1.44 2.31
CA ALA A 189 3.85 -1.02 0.99
C ALA A 189 5.04 -0.98 0.01
N ALA A 190 4.87 -1.51 -1.19
CA ALA A 190 5.94 -1.56 -2.17
C ALA A 190 5.44 -1.47 -3.61
N ILE A 191 6.28 -0.87 -4.49
CA ILE A 191 6.12 -0.88 -5.94
C ILE A 191 7.02 -1.96 -6.53
N GLY A 192 8.34 -1.80 -6.39
CA GLY A 192 9.35 -2.59 -7.07
C GLY A 192 9.28 -4.08 -6.76
N LEU A 193 9.08 -4.44 -5.51
CA LEU A 193 8.97 -5.85 -5.09
C LEU A 193 7.93 -6.64 -5.89
N PHE A 194 6.85 -5.99 -6.28
CA PHE A 194 5.78 -6.61 -7.07
C PHE A 194 5.99 -6.41 -8.57
N ALA A 195 6.34 -5.18 -8.99
CA ALA A 195 6.51 -4.86 -10.40
C ALA A 195 7.68 -5.61 -11.06
N ASP A 196 8.68 -6.01 -10.27
CA ASP A 196 9.83 -6.77 -10.74
C ASP A 196 9.51 -8.29 -10.90
N VAL A 197 8.30 -8.75 -10.54
CA VAL A 197 7.82 -10.11 -10.82
C VAL A 197 7.31 -10.18 -12.25
N PRO A 198 7.91 -11.02 -13.13
CA PRO A 198 7.47 -11.14 -14.52
C PRO A 198 6.02 -11.63 -14.62
N THR A 199 5.22 -10.95 -15.46
CA THR A 199 3.79 -11.26 -15.68
C THR A 199 3.53 -11.89 -17.05
N ASP A 200 4.53 -12.00 -17.92
CA ASP A 200 4.50 -12.56 -19.26
C ASP A 200 4.84 -14.06 -19.31
N VAL A 201 5.49 -14.57 -18.28
CA VAL A 201 5.73 -16.00 -18.09
C VAL A 201 4.45 -16.71 -17.65
N ASN A 202 4.43 -18.04 -17.75
CA ASN A 202 3.33 -18.90 -17.33
C ASN A 202 2.65 -18.37 -16.05
N GLN A 203 1.32 -18.20 -16.09
CA GLN A 203 0.51 -17.68 -14.98
C GLN A 203 0.76 -18.41 -13.64
N GLU A 204 1.02 -19.72 -13.71
CA GLU A 204 1.37 -20.52 -12.53
C GLU A 204 2.69 -20.09 -11.90
N HIS A 205 3.69 -19.74 -12.72
CA HIS A 205 4.99 -19.26 -12.25
C HIS A 205 4.86 -17.91 -11.55
N CYS A 206 4.15 -16.95 -12.17
CA CYS A 206 3.86 -15.63 -11.57
C CYS A 206 3.13 -15.80 -10.23
N GLY A 207 2.09 -16.61 -10.18
CA GLY A 207 1.33 -16.87 -8.94
C GLY A 207 2.19 -17.51 -7.84
N ARG A 208 3.08 -18.44 -8.19
CA ARG A 208 4.00 -19.08 -7.23
C ARG A 208 5.02 -18.07 -6.68
N ALA A 209 5.60 -17.26 -7.54
CA ALA A 209 6.57 -16.22 -7.16
C ALA A 209 5.93 -15.20 -6.19
N LEU A 210 4.70 -14.73 -6.47
CA LEU A 210 3.98 -13.79 -5.61
C LEU A 210 3.58 -14.42 -4.27
N ARG A 211 3.12 -15.66 -4.23
CA ARG A 211 2.86 -16.37 -2.96
C ARG A 211 4.12 -16.48 -2.11
N GLY A 212 5.25 -16.84 -2.71
CA GLY A 212 6.52 -16.88 -2.00
C GLY A 212 6.98 -15.51 -1.49
N LEU A 213 6.77 -14.45 -2.27
CA LEU A 213 7.08 -13.08 -1.87
C LEU A 213 6.20 -12.64 -0.68
N VAL A 214 4.88 -12.78 -0.79
CA VAL A 214 3.93 -12.39 0.27
C VAL A 214 4.20 -13.17 1.56
N ALA A 215 4.48 -14.47 1.48
CA ALA A 215 4.83 -15.28 2.65
C ALA A 215 6.10 -14.76 3.35
N ARG A 216 7.16 -14.44 2.60
CA ARG A 216 8.40 -13.86 3.15
C ARG A 216 8.17 -12.50 3.80
N LEU A 217 7.31 -11.66 3.22
CA LEU A 217 6.98 -10.35 3.79
C LEU A 217 6.17 -10.48 5.08
N ARG A 218 5.27 -11.47 5.18
CA ARG A 218 4.41 -11.69 6.35
C ARG A 218 5.13 -12.34 7.53
N ALA A 219 6.02 -13.29 7.27
CA ALA A 219 6.62 -14.13 8.30
C ALA A 219 7.24 -13.36 9.49
N PRO A 220 7.98 -12.25 9.31
CA PRO A 220 8.56 -11.52 10.43
C PRO A 220 7.53 -10.86 11.34
N PHE A 221 6.36 -10.49 10.83
CA PHE A 221 5.29 -9.84 11.62
C PHE A 221 4.44 -10.84 12.42
N GLN A 222 4.55 -12.12 12.14
CA GLN A 222 3.83 -13.19 12.84
C GLN A 222 4.61 -13.76 14.03
N GLN A 223 5.88 -13.39 14.15
CA GLN A 223 6.70 -13.76 15.30
C GLN A 223 6.33 -12.87 16.49
N GLU A 224 6.00 -13.47 17.65
CA GLU A 224 5.85 -12.70 18.89
C GLU A 224 7.14 -11.91 19.15
N PRO A 225 7.04 -10.65 19.62
CA PRO A 225 8.23 -9.90 19.99
C PRO A 225 8.98 -10.71 21.06
N ARG A 226 10.25 -11.04 20.78
CA ARG A 226 11.10 -11.68 21.79
C ARG A 226 11.09 -10.79 23.02
N ARG A 227 10.46 -11.25 24.10
CA ARG A 227 10.54 -10.61 25.39
C ARG A 227 12.02 -10.70 25.82
N GLY A 228 12.75 -9.57 25.69
CA GLY A 228 14.06 -9.39 26.26
C GLY A 228 13.94 -8.92 27.71
#